data_4ccfb2d956273118ec32718677a3e0dc
#
_entry.id   4ccfb2d956273118ec32718677a3e0dc
#
_cell.length_a   1.000
_cell.length_b   1.000
_cell.length_c   1.000
_cell.angle_alpha   90.00
_cell.angle_beta   90.00
_cell.angle_gamma   90.00
#
_symmetry.space_group_name_H-M   'P 1'
#
loop_
_entity.id
_entity.type
_entity.pdbx_description
1 polymer ?
#
loop_
_entity_poly.entity_id
_entity_poly.type
_entity_poly.pdbx_seq_one_letter_code
_entity_poly.pdbx_strand_id
1 'polypeptide(L)'
;MILLLKKDIVTSFKPLFEIKKLSYEDKAKLFENFAILLKSGIPIVKSLDIIKQQGEKLNFLDIVKENLFLGKSLKFSMEQTACFDELSLTLIEVGEKTGKLDEAFLRMSKYYKHMDEMYKDVKSASYYPIFILSMLLFLFGFIIFYFIPNIISLYGGEIPKIGGWAELLISHSLFIKEYFMELFLTCSILIILIIKLVIVNINPLFFSQIKFKLPLVGNLIFKQSLNNLVWALETMLGSGVD
;
A
#
# COMPACT_ATOMS: atom_id res chain seq x y z
N MET A 1 9.54 16.08 -41.21
CA MET A 1 8.32 16.70 -40.64
C MET A 1 7.56 15.75 -39.72
N ILE A 2 7.38 14.47 -40.06
CA ILE A 2 6.65 13.48 -39.23
C ILE A 2 7.42 13.07 -37.95
N LEU A 3 8.75 13.08 -37.96
CA LEU A 3 9.61 12.75 -36.79
C LEU A 3 9.64 13.86 -35.72
N LEU A 4 9.41 15.12 -36.08
CA LEU A 4 9.33 16.25 -35.14
C LEU A 4 7.99 16.25 -34.40
N LEU A 5 6.88 15.93 -35.08
CA LEU A 5 5.55 15.83 -34.46
C LEU A 5 5.45 14.67 -33.44
N LYS A 6 6.20 13.56 -33.67
CA LYS A 6 6.25 12.43 -32.72
C LYS A 6 7.05 12.77 -31.47
N LYS A 7 8.03 13.69 -31.55
CA LYS A 7 8.84 14.12 -30.41
C LYS A 7 8.07 15.07 -29.49
N ASP A 8 7.22 15.93 -30.05
CA ASP A 8 6.42 16.89 -29.27
C ASP A 8 5.22 16.23 -28.55
N ILE A 9 4.67 15.14 -29.10
CA ILE A 9 3.62 14.37 -28.45
C ILE A 9 4.16 13.53 -27.27
N VAL A 10 5.38 12.99 -27.40
CA VAL A 10 6.02 12.18 -26.34
C VAL A 10 6.58 13.05 -25.21
N THR A 11 6.96 14.29 -25.48
CA THR A 11 7.45 15.24 -24.46
C THR A 11 6.31 15.92 -23.68
N SER A 12 5.08 15.89 -24.18
CA SER A 12 3.90 16.41 -23.45
C SER A 12 3.36 15.44 -22.40
N PHE A 13 3.81 14.18 -22.38
CA PHE A 13 3.52 13.18 -21.35
C PHE A 13 4.71 12.94 -20.42
N LYS A 14 5.33 14.00 -19.90
CA LYS A 14 6.03 13.86 -18.62
C LYS A 14 4.94 13.83 -17.54
N PRO A 15 4.88 12.79 -16.68
CA PRO A 15 4.18 12.90 -15.42
C PRO A 15 5.00 13.87 -14.55
N LEU A 16 4.68 15.15 -14.62
CA LEU A 16 5.41 16.27 -14.03
C LEU A 16 5.11 16.44 -12.55
N PHE A 17 4.55 15.41 -11.91
CA PHE A 17 4.44 15.38 -10.45
C PHE A 17 4.57 13.93 -9.98
N GLU A 18 5.52 13.65 -9.12
CA GLU A 18 5.39 12.58 -8.15
C GLU A 18 4.13 12.88 -7.33
N ILE A 19 2.98 12.36 -7.80
CA ILE A 19 1.73 12.48 -7.07
C ILE A 19 1.92 11.63 -5.82
N LYS A 20 2.23 12.30 -4.72
CA LYS A 20 2.43 11.67 -3.42
C LYS A 20 1.17 10.88 -3.10
N LYS A 21 1.29 9.56 -3.02
CA LYS A 21 0.17 8.66 -2.83
C LYS A 21 -0.61 9.08 -1.57
N LEU A 22 -1.87 9.47 -1.76
CA LEU A 22 -2.75 9.85 -0.65
C LEU A 22 -3.01 8.67 0.28
N SER A 23 -2.92 8.87 1.59
CA SER A 23 -3.34 7.88 2.58
C SER A 23 -4.87 7.71 2.57
N TYR A 24 -5.37 6.63 3.14
CA TYR A 24 -6.82 6.44 3.28
C TYR A 24 -7.45 7.56 4.11
N GLU A 25 -6.78 8.01 5.16
CA GLU A 25 -7.21 9.15 5.98
C GLU A 25 -7.29 10.45 5.17
N ASP A 26 -6.25 10.76 4.34
CA ASP A 26 -6.24 11.94 3.49
C ASP A 26 -7.40 11.90 2.46
N LYS A 27 -7.68 10.73 1.89
CA LYS A 27 -8.79 10.53 0.96
C LYS A 27 -10.15 10.68 1.65
N ALA A 28 -10.30 10.13 2.84
CA ALA A 28 -11.53 10.26 3.63
C ALA A 28 -11.85 11.75 3.90
N LYS A 29 -10.85 12.51 4.36
CA LYS A 29 -10.99 13.96 4.61
C LYS A 29 -11.27 14.75 3.34
N LEU A 30 -10.59 14.41 2.24
CA LEU A 30 -10.81 15.03 0.94
C LEU A 30 -12.27 14.92 0.49
N PHE A 31 -12.82 13.70 0.52
CA PHE A 31 -14.19 13.47 0.09
C PHE A 31 -15.22 14.00 1.08
N GLU A 32 -14.92 14.03 2.36
CA GLU A 32 -15.78 14.68 3.37
C GLU A 32 -15.90 16.18 3.10
N ASN A 33 -14.77 16.84 2.83
CA ASN A 33 -14.76 18.27 2.52
C ASN A 33 -15.55 18.55 1.23
N PHE A 34 -15.37 17.74 0.17
CA PHE A 34 -16.20 17.87 -1.04
C PHE A 34 -17.68 17.70 -0.75
N ALA A 35 -18.07 16.70 0.03
CA ALA A 35 -19.46 16.45 0.38
C ALA A 35 -20.08 17.64 1.13
N ILE A 36 -19.36 18.22 2.09
CA ILE A 36 -19.81 19.38 2.87
C ILE A 36 -20.00 20.60 1.97
N LEU A 37 -19.01 20.90 1.13
CA LEU A 37 -19.05 22.07 0.25
C LEU A 37 -20.18 21.97 -0.79
N LEU A 38 -20.33 20.81 -1.42
CA LEU A 38 -21.40 20.59 -2.40
C LEU A 38 -22.79 20.62 -1.77
N LYS A 39 -22.95 20.02 -0.58
CA LYS A 39 -24.20 20.08 0.19
C LYS A 39 -24.56 21.51 0.58
N SER A 40 -23.56 22.37 0.77
CA SER A 40 -23.75 23.80 1.02
C SER A 40 -24.03 24.62 -0.26
N GLY A 41 -24.19 23.96 -1.44
CA GLY A 41 -24.48 24.60 -2.71
C GLY A 41 -23.25 25.21 -3.40
N ILE A 42 -22.03 24.95 -2.92
CA ILE A 42 -20.81 25.49 -3.55
C ILE A 42 -20.48 24.64 -4.79
N PRO A 43 -20.32 25.24 -5.98
CA PRO A 43 -19.99 24.52 -7.20
C PRO A 43 -18.66 23.74 -7.08
N ILE A 44 -18.57 22.57 -7.75
CA ILE A 44 -17.42 21.67 -7.68
C ILE A 44 -16.08 22.38 -7.99
N VAL A 45 -16.04 23.24 -9.00
CA VAL A 45 -14.82 23.98 -9.38
C VAL A 45 -14.33 24.89 -8.25
N LYS A 46 -15.25 25.57 -7.57
CA LYS A 46 -14.91 26.42 -6.42
C LYS A 46 -14.52 25.59 -5.21
N SER A 47 -15.13 24.42 -5.04
CA SER A 47 -14.77 23.47 -3.98
C SER A 47 -13.34 22.96 -4.14
N LEU A 48 -12.88 22.70 -5.38
CA LEU A 48 -11.49 22.35 -5.67
C LEU A 48 -10.50 23.40 -5.18
N ASP A 49 -10.79 24.69 -5.41
CA ASP A 49 -9.93 25.79 -4.97
C ASP A 49 -9.85 25.90 -3.46
N ILE A 50 -10.99 25.75 -2.78
CA ILE A 50 -11.05 25.80 -1.31
C ILE A 50 -10.25 24.65 -0.68
N ILE A 51 -10.45 23.44 -1.21
CA ILE A 51 -9.79 22.24 -0.69
C ILE A 51 -8.30 22.28 -0.96
N LYS A 52 -7.87 22.75 -2.14
CA LYS A 52 -6.45 22.86 -2.46
C LYS A 52 -5.68 23.73 -1.47
N GLN A 53 -6.28 24.78 -0.93
CA GLN A 53 -5.66 25.65 0.08
C GLN A 53 -5.34 24.93 1.38
N GLN A 54 -5.88 23.74 1.61
CA GLN A 54 -5.66 22.97 2.84
C GLN A 54 -4.36 22.18 2.88
N GLY A 55 -3.62 22.05 1.76
CA GLY A 55 -2.30 21.40 1.78
C GLY A 55 -1.67 21.10 0.42
N GLU A 56 -0.35 21.08 0.41
CA GLU A 56 0.48 20.81 -0.78
C GLU A 56 0.28 19.43 -1.40
N LYS A 57 -0.19 18.46 -0.62
CA LYS A 57 -0.50 17.10 -1.12
C LYS A 57 -1.61 17.08 -2.16
N LEU A 58 -2.35 18.17 -2.30
CA LEU A 58 -3.55 18.28 -3.13
C LEU A 58 -3.30 18.98 -4.48
N ASN A 59 -2.04 19.15 -4.86
CA ASN A 59 -1.67 19.80 -6.14
C ASN A 59 -2.27 19.09 -7.38
N PHE A 60 -2.58 17.80 -7.28
CA PHE A 60 -3.26 17.07 -8.35
C PHE A 60 -4.66 17.63 -8.67
N LEU A 61 -5.28 18.37 -7.76
CA LEU A 61 -6.56 19.03 -7.99
C LEU A 61 -6.51 20.10 -9.09
N ASP A 62 -5.32 20.63 -9.39
CA ASP A 62 -5.15 21.52 -10.54
C ASP A 62 -5.42 20.81 -11.87
N ILE A 63 -4.94 19.57 -11.99
CA ILE A 63 -5.19 18.73 -13.17
C ILE A 63 -6.69 18.45 -13.31
N VAL A 64 -7.36 18.18 -12.18
CA VAL A 64 -8.81 17.97 -12.17
C VAL A 64 -9.54 19.25 -12.63
N LYS A 65 -9.13 20.39 -12.09
CA LYS A 65 -9.72 21.69 -12.40
C LYS A 65 -9.55 22.04 -13.88
N GLU A 66 -8.34 21.90 -14.45
CA GLU A 66 -8.07 22.14 -15.86
C GLU A 66 -8.92 21.26 -16.78
N ASN A 67 -9.02 19.96 -16.47
CA ASN A 67 -9.85 19.05 -17.24
C ASN A 67 -11.34 19.44 -17.19
N LEU A 68 -11.85 19.87 -16.03
CA LEU A 68 -13.23 20.36 -15.92
C LEU A 68 -13.46 21.63 -16.75
N PHE A 69 -12.50 22.57 -16.81
CA PHE A 69 -12.58 23.74 -17.68
C PHE A 69 -12.57 23.37 -19.17
N LEU A 70 -11.92 22.28 -19.54
CA LEU A 70 -11.94 21.72 -20.89
C LEU A 70 -13.23 20.94 -21.20
N GLY A 71 -14.21 20.95 -20.30
CA GLY A 71 -15.50 20.25 -20.47
C GLY A 71 -15.41 18.73 -20.29
N LYS A 72 -14.32 18.20 -19.71
CA LYS A 72 -14.21 16.77 -19.38
C LYS A 72 -15.04 16.43 -18.15
N SER A 73 -15.49 15.17 -18.07
CA SER A 73 -16.22 14.69 -16.88
C SER A 73 -15.33 14.68 -15.63
N LEU A 74 -15.95 14.77 -14.46
CA LEU A 74 -15.24 14.69 -13.18
C LEU A 74 -14.57 13.32 -13.00
N LYS A 75 -15.25 12.23 -13.40
CA LYS A 75 -14.67 10.89 -13.43
C LYS A 75 -13.36 10.86 -14.21
N PHE A 76 -13.39 11.32 -15.48
CA PHE A 76 -12.19 11.34 -16.32
C PHE A 76 -11.08 12.18 -15.70
N SER A 77 -11.41 13.32 -15.14
CA SER A 77 -10.45 14.23 -14.52
C SER A 77 -9.76 13.62 -13.28
N MET A 78 -10.53 12.92 -12.45
CA MET A 78 -10.01 12.21 -11.27
C MET A 78 -9.19 10.97 -11.66
N GLU A 79 -9.59 10.24 -12.69
CA GLU A 79 -8.88 9.07 -13.22
C GLU A 79 -7.46 9.43 -13.68
N GLN A 80 -7.29 10.59 -14.34
CA GLN A 80 -5.97 11.07 -14.80
C GLN A 80 -4.99 11.31 -13.66
N THR A 81 -5.47 11.47 -12.43
CA THR A 81 -4.60 11.66 -11.26
C THR A 81 -4.00 10.36 -10.73
N ALA A 82 -4.52 9.20 -11.15
CA ALA A 82 -4.13 7.87 -10.65
C ALA A 82 -4.15 7.72 -9.11
N CYS A 83 -4.85 8.62 -8.40
CA CYS A 83 -4.93 8.63 -6.94
C CYS A 83 -6.06 7.75 -6.40
N PHE A 84 -7.06 7.43 -7.23
CA PHE A 84 -8.31 6.82 -6.81
C PHE A 84 -8.47 5.42 -7.42
N ASP A 85 -9.18 4.56 -6.70
CA ASP A 85 -9.54 3.22 -7.16
C ASP A 85 -10.77 3.26 -8.08
N GLU A 86 -11.01 2.15 -8.76
CA GLU A 86 -12.10 2.02 -9.73
C GLU A 86 -13.48 2.17 -9.07
N LEU A 87 -13.65 1.69 -7.83
CA LEU A 87 -14.89 1.86 -7.08
C LEU A 87 -15.22 3.34 -6.87
N SER A 88 -14.21 4.13 -6.45
CA SER A 88 -14.36 5.57 -6.25
C SER A 88 -14.72 6.29 -7.55
N LEU A 89 -14.05 5.94 -8.64
CA LEU A 89 -14.32 6.53 -9.96
C LEU A 89 -15.73 6.19 -10.45
N THR A 90 -16.22 4.98 -10.19
CA THR A 90 -17.58 4.56 -10.51
C THR A 90 -18.62 5.33 -9.70
N LEU A 91 -18.40 5.51 -8.40
CA LEU A 91 -19.30 6.32 -7.55
C LEU A 91 -19.34 7.78 -7.98
N ILE A 92 -18.21 8.35 -8.39
CA ILE A 92 -18.15 9.71 -8.94
C ILE A 92 -18.97 9.79 -10.23
N GLU A 93 -18.80 8.82 -11.14
CA GLU A 93 -19.56 8.78 -12.40
C GLU A 93 -21.07 8.72 -12.15
N VAL A 94 -21.50 7.86 -11.25
CA VAL A 94 -22.92 7.76 -10.87
C VAL A 94 -23.41 9.08 -10.27
N GLY A 95 -22.67 9.66 -9.32
CA GLY A 95 -23.01 10.93 -8.70
C GLY A 95 -23.07 12.08 -9.70
N GLU A 96 -22.15 12.11 -10.69
CA GLU A 96 -22.12 13.12 -11.76
C GLU A 96 -23.35 13.00 -12.69
N LYS A 97 -23.68 11.78 -13.11
CA LYS A 97 -24.85 11.50 -13.99
C LYS A 97 -26.18 11.74 -13.30
N THR A 98 -26.27 11.49 -12.01
CA THR A 98 -27.53 11.65 -11.24
C THR A 98 -27.67 13.04 -10.60
N GLY A 99 -26.63 13.88 -10.65
CA GLY A 99 -26.59 15.18 -9.97
C GLY A 99 -26.43 15.08 -8.44
N LYS A 100 -26.11 13.89 -7.89
CA LYS A 100 -25.98 13.63 -6.46
C LYS A 100 -24.51 13.44 -6.04
N LEU A 101 -23.63 14.33 -6.50
CA LEU A 101 -22.20 14.27 -6.16
C LEU A 101 -21.91 14.41 -4.66
N ASP A 102 -22.71 15.19 -3.95
CA ASP A 102 -22.61 15.35 -2.50
C ASP A 102 -22.82 14.04 -1.75
N GLU A 103 -23.83 13.27 -2.14
CA GLU A 103 -24.09 11.93 -1.58
C GLU A 103 -22.95 10.95 -1.96
N ALA A 104 -22.51 10.95 -3.22
CA ALA A 104 -21.43 10.10 -3.70
C ALA A 104 -20.14 10.36 -2.90
N PHE A 105 -19.76 11.61 -2.72
CA PHE A 105 -18.58 11.98 -1.94
C PHE A 105 -18.72 11.63 -0.45
N LEU A 106 -19.90 11.80 0.14
CA LEU A 106 -20.12 11.39 1.53
C LEU A 106 -19.92 9.88 1.71
N ARG A 107 -20.38 9.06 0.74
CA ARG A 107 -20.19 7.61 0.74
C ARG A 107 -18.72 7.23 0.60
N MET A 108 -18.00 7.92 -0.29
CA MET A 108 -16.57 7.70 -0.47
C MET A 108 -15.78 8.07 0.79
N SER A 109 -16.15 9.16 1.46
CA SER A 109 -15.54 9.52 2.74
C SER A 109 -15.70 8.39 3.78
N LYS A 110 -16.92 7.86 3.92
CA LYS A 110 -17.20 6.74 4.83
C LYS A 110 -16.41 5.48 4.43
N TYR A 111 -16.34 5.16 3.14
CA TYR A 111 -15.58 4.04 2.62
C TYR A 111 -14.09 4.15 2.99
N TYR A 112 -13.46 5.28 2.70
CA TYR A 112 -12.05 5.46 3.01
C TYR A 112 -11.76 5.57 4.51
N LYS A 113 -12.71 6.09 5.30
CA LYS A 113 -12.60 6.09 6.76
C LYS A 113 -12.60 4.67 7.31
N HIS A 114 -13.50 3.82 6.82
CA HIS A 114 -13.52 2.41 7.18
C HIS A 114 -12.22 1.68 6.76
N MET A 115 -11.71 1.96 5.55
CA MET A 115 -10.43 1.40 5.08
C MET A 115 -9.25 1.86 5.95
N ASP A 116 -9.25 3.09 6.43
CA ASP A 116 -8.22 3.63 7.32
C ASP A 116 -8.28 2.96 8.71
N GLU A 117 -9.48 2.79 9.27
CA GLU A 117 -9.70 2.06 10.52
C GLU A 117 -9.18 0.62 10.41
N MET A 118 -9.58 -0.12 9.38
CA MET A 118 -9.08 -1.47 9.12
C MET A 118 -7.55 -1.52 8.98
N TYR A 119 -6.96 -0.57 8.26
CA TYR A 119 -5.51 -0.50 8.11
C TYR A 119 -4.81 -0.26 9.46
N LYS A 120 -5.34 0.65 10.29
CA LYS A 120 -4.84 0.93 11.63
C LYS A 120 -4.96 -0.31 12.54
N ASP A 121 -6.07 -1.04 12.46
CA ASP A 121 -6.29 -2.27 13.23
C ASP A 121 -5.30 -3.37 12.86
N VAL A 122 -5.10 -3.62 11.57
CA VAL A 122 -4.11 -4.59 11.09
C VAL A 122 -2.69 -4.19 11.52
N LYS A 123 -2.37 -2.92 11.40
CA LYS A 123 -1.06 -2.39 11.81
C LYS A 123 -0.85 -2.56 13.31
N SER A 124 -1.84 -2.22 14.14
CA SER A 124 -1.75 -2.36 15.59
C SER A 124 -1.60 -3.83 16.01
N ALA A 125 -2.40 -4.72 15.42
CA ALA A 125 -2.31 -6.16 15.67
C ALA A 125 -0.95 -6.76 15.26
N SER A 126 -0.24 -6.14 14.32
CA SER A 126 1.06 -6.61 13.85
C SER A 126 2.21 -6.31 14.81
N TYR A 127 2.06 -5.37 15.73
CA TYR A 127 3.14 -5.00 16.66
C TYR A 127 3.57 -6.14 17.58
N TYR A 128 2.60 -6.88 18.12
CA TYR A 128 2.89 -8.00 19.03
C TYR A 128 3.66 -9.12 18.34
N PRO A 129 3.25 -9.67 17.19
CA PRO A 129 4.04 -10.66 16.45
C PRO A 129 5.45 -10.19 16.08
N ILE A 130 5.59 -8.94 15.66
CA ILE A 130 6.90 -8.36 15.32
C ILE A 130 7.79 -8.28 16.54
N PHE A 131 7.27 -7.86 17.69
CA PHE A 131 8.02 -7.81 18.95
C PHE A 131 8.51 -9.19 19.37
N ILE A 132 7.62 -10.21 19.38
CA ILE A 132 8.00 -11.59 19.73
C ILE A 132 9.06 -12.13 18.77
N LEU A 133 8.88 -11.92 17.45
CA LEU A 133 9.85 -12.36 16.45
C LEU A 133 11.23 -11.68 16.64
N SER A 134 11.24 -10.38 16.93
CA SER A 134 12.48 -9.65 17.19
C SER A 134 13.21 -10.16 18.44
N MET A 135 12.46 -10.45 19.51
CA MET A 135 13.03 -11.01 20.74
C MET A 135 13.61 -12.41 20.50
N LEU A 136 12.91 -13.24 19.72
CA LEU A 136 13.36 -14.60 19.37
C LEU A 136 14.64 -14.53 18.52
N LEU A 137 14.69 -13.65 17.53
CA LEU A 137 15.88 -13.42 16.71
C LEU A 137 17.06 -12.91 17.54
N PHE A 138 16.80 -12.00 18.49
CA PHE A 138 17.82 -11.52 19.41
C PHE A 138 18.38 -12.66 20.29
N LEU A 139 17.50 -13.47 20.88
CA LEU A 139 17.90 -14.63 21.69
C LEU A 139 18.71 -15.64 20.87
N PHE A 140 18.29 -15.93 19.65
CA PHE A 140 18.99 -16.83 18.75
C PHE A 140 20.39 -16.30 18.38
N GLY A 141 20.50 -15.02 18.08
CA GLY A 141 21.78 -14.35 17.88
C GLY A 141 22.68 -14.39 19.11
N PHE A 142 22.14 -14.12 20.31
CA PHE A 142 22.87 -14.21 21.55
C PHE A 142 23.43 -15.61 21.80
N ILE A 143 22.65 -16.63 21.53
CA ILE A 143 23.10 -18.04 21.67
C ILE A 143 24.27 -18.35 20.72
N ILE A 144 24.14 -17.97 19.43
CA ILE A 144 25.15 -18.27 18.40
C ILE A 144 26.44 -17.46 18.61
N PHE A 145 26.33 -16.17 18.86
CA PHE A 145 27.51 -15.29 18.87
C PHE A 145 28.19 -15.17 20.24
N TYR A 146 27.46 -15.43 21.33
CA TYR A 146 27.99 -15.28 22.68
C TYR A 146 28.00 -16.57 23.46
N PHE A 147 26.88 -17.27 23.59
CA PHE A 147 26.75 -18.43 24.49
C PHE A 147 27.55 -19.62 23.99
N ILE A 148 27.42 -20.04 22.76
CA ILE A 148 28.12 -21.20 22.19
C ILE A 148 29.65 -21.01 22.19
N PRO A 149 30.24 -19.89 21.75
CA PRO A 149 31.69 -19.69 21.84
C PRO A 149 32.25 -19.75 23.25
N ASN A 150 31.52 -19.22 24.25
CA ASN A 150 31.93 -19.29 25.63
C ASN A 150 31.94 -20.74 26.16
N ILE A 151 30.96 -21.55 25.80
CA ILE A 151 30.95 -22.98 26.15
C ILE A 151 32.17 -23.67 25.53
N ILE A 152 32.44 -23.50 24.25
CA ILE A 152 33.58 -24.12 23.56
C ILE A 152 34.90 -23.72 24.23
N SER A 153 35.06 -22.47 24.65
CA SER A 153 36.26 -22.02 25.36
C SER A 153 36.46 -22.72 26.72
N LEU A 154 35.39 -23.05 27.41
CA LEU A 154 35.44 -23.82 28.67
C LEU A 154 35.90 -25.26 28.47
N TYR A 155 35.69 -25.83 27.29
CA TYR A 155 36.17 -27.18 26.93
C TYR A 155 37.53 -27.18 26.22
N GLY A 156 38.32 -26.11 26.39
CA GLY A 156 39.67 -26.01 25.82
C GLY A 156 39.74 -25.79 24.33
N GLY A 157 38.62 -25.32 23.72
CA GLY A 157 38.54 -25.06 22.29
C GLY A 157 38.09 -26.27 21.44
N GLU A 158 37.94 -27.43 22.06
CA GLU A 158 37.41 -28.62 21.37
C GLU A 158 35.86 -28.60 21.38
N ILE A 159 35.26 -29.06 20.29
CA ILE A 159 33.80 -29.21 20.24
C ILE A 159 33.44 -30.41 21.14
N PRO A 160 32.66 -30.18 22.22
CA PRO A 160 32.29 -31.26 23.10
C PRO A 160 31.46 -32.31 22.34
N LYS A 161 31.90 -33.58 22.37
CA LYS A 161 31.14 -34.70 21.75
C LYS A 161 29.93 -35.04 22.63
N ILE A 162 28.95 -34.17 22.63
CA ILE A 162 27.72 -34.32 23.45
C ILE A 162 26.73 -35.27 22.74
N GLY A 163 26.94 -35.53 21.45
CA GLY A 163 26.05 -36.33 20.60
C GLY A 163 24.72 -35.70 20.26
N GLY A 164 24.09 -36.17 19.17
CA GLY A 164 22.74 -35.75 18.77
C GLY A 164 22.63 -34.32 18.26
N TRP A 165 21.49 -33.69 18.53
CA TRP A 165 21.15 -32.36 18.03
C TRP A 165 22.06 -31.23 18.52
N ALA A 166 22.66 -31.38 19.69
CA ALA A 166 23.53 -30.36 20.28
C ALA A 166 24.84 -30.18 19.48
N GLU A 167 25.45 -31.30 19.03
CA GLU A 167 26.66 -31.28 18.20
C GLU A 167 26.41 -30.64 16.84
N LEU A 168 25.24 -30.94 16.23
CA LEU A 168 24.79 -30.29 14.99
C LEU A 168 24.59 -28.78 15.17
N LEU A 169 23.96 -28.36 16.26
CA LEU A 169 23.76 -26.93 16.56
C LEU A 169 25.09 -26.20 16.75
N ILE A 170 26.05 -26.81 17.46
CA ILE A 170 27.36 -26.22 17.70
C ILE A 170 28.15 -26.09 16.38
N SER A 171 28.18 -27.13 15.55
CA SER A 171 28.89 -27.09 14.26
C SER A 171 28.31 -26.08 13.29
N HIS A 172 26.98 -26.01 13.20
CA HIS A 172 26.31 -25.03 12.36
C HIS A 172 26.46 -23.58 12.88
N SER A 173 26.50 -23.39 14.21
CA SER A 173 26.70 -22.08 14.80
C SER A 173 28.08 -21.51 14.52
N LEU A 174 29.13 -22.34 14.54
CA LEU A 174 30.48 -21.94 14.15
C LEU A 174 30.57 -21.57 12.67
N PHE A 175 29.94 -22.36 11.81
CA PHE A 175 29.84 -22.07 10.38
C PHE A 175 29.12 -20.75 10.13
N ILE A 176 27.98 -20.52 10.79
CA ILE A 176 27.23 -19.27 10.68
C ILE A 176 28.08 -18.08 11.15
N LYS A 177 28.82 -18.24 12.27
CA LYS A 177 29.68 -17.18 12.81
C LYS A 177 30.79 -16.81 11.85
N GLU A 178 31.46 -17.80 11.24
CA GLU A 178 32.58 -17.60 10.31
C GLU A 178 32.14 -16.93 9.00
N TYR A 179 31.00 -17.37 8.44
CA TYR A 179 30.49 -16.89 7.16
C TYR A 179 29.32 -15.87 7.30
N PHE A 180 29.09 -15.35 8.51
CA PHE A 180 27.95 -14.45 8.78
C PHE A 180 27.90 -13.24 7.83
N MET A 181 29.04 -12.57 7.65
CA MET A 181 29.11 -11.37 6.79
C MET A 181 28.84 -11.71 5.32
N GLU A 182 29.38 -12.82 4.84
CA GLU A 182 29.17 -13.26 3.45
C GLU A 182 27.72 -13.70 3.24
N LEU A 183 27.16 -14.44 4.19
CA LEU A 183 25.78 -14.92 4.15
C LEU A 183 24.79 -13.74 4.23
N PHE A 184 25.07 -12.76 5.06
CA PHE A 184 24.27 -11.55 5.18
C PHE A 184 24.32 -10.71 3.89
N LEU A 185 25.49 -10.52 3.29
CA LEU A 185 25.66 -9.80 2.02
C LEU A 185 24.97 -10.53 0.88
N THR A 186 25.14 -11.84 0.76
CA THR A 186 24.51 -12.64 -0.30
C THR A 186 23.00 -12.65 -0.16
N CYS A 187 22.46 -12.83 1.04
CA CYS A 187 21.01 -12.75 1.30
C CYS A 187 20.45 -11.35 0.99
N SER A 188 21.14 -10.27 1.40
CA SER A 188 20.67 -8.91 1.11
C SER A 188 20.70 -8.60 -0.38
N ILE A 189 21.72 -9.01 -1.12
CA ILE A 189 21.77 -8.87 -2.57
C ILE A 189 20.65 -9.65 -3.24
N LEU A 190 20.40 -10.89 -2.79
CA LEU A 190 19.35 -11.75 -3.32
C LEU A 190 17.95 -11.17 -3.06
N ILE A 191 17.72 -10.63 -1.87
CA ILE A 191 16.47 -9.92 -1.52
C ILE A 191 16.28 -8.68 -2.42
N ILE A 192 17.32 -7.86 -2.60
CA ILE A 192 17.27 -6.67 -3.47
C ILE A 192 16.98 -7.09 -4.93
N LEU A 193 17.58 -8.17 -5.39
CA LEU A 193 17.40 -8.70 -6.74
C LEU A 193 15.97 -9.24 -6.93
N ILE A 194 15.43 -9.95 -5.94
CA ILE A 194 14.03 -10.41 -5.93
C ILE A 194 13.09 -9.21 -5.94
N ILE A 195 13.34 -8.20 -5.09
CA ILE A 195 12.51 -6.98 -5.04
C ILE A 195 12.56 -6.25 -6.38
N LYS A 196 13.74 -6.10 -7.01
CA LYS A 196 13.86 -5.51 -8.36
C LYS A 196 13.12 -6.34 -9.42
N LEU A 197 13.28 -7.64 -9.43
CA LEU A 197 12.57 -8.54 -10.37
C LEU A 197 11.05 -8.43 -10.17
N VAL A 198 10.61 -8.36 -8.92
CA VAL A 198 9.19 -8.21 -8.56
C VAL A 198 8.65 -6.85 -9.04
N ILE A 199 9.38 -5.76 -8.80
CA ILE A 199 8.94 -4.41 -9.17
C ILE A 199 8.98 -4.18 -10.69
N VAL A 200 10.02 -4.68 -11.39
CA VAL A 200 10.24 -4.41 -12.82
C VAL A 200 9.41 -5.32 -13.73
N ASN A 201 9.19 -6.57 -13.35
CA ASN A 201 8.57 -7.58 -14.24
C ASN A 201 7.11 -7.94 -13.89
N ILE A 202 6.53 -7.39 -12.83
CA ILE A 202 5.19 -7.84 -12.45
C ILE A 202 4.13 -6.88 -12.99
N ASN A 203 3.40 -7.37 -14.02
CA ASN A 203 2.06 -6.92 -14.34
C ASN A 203 1.22 -6.93 -13.05
N PRO A 204 0.48 -5.85 -12.72
CA PRO A 204 -0.33 -5.77 -11.50
C PRO A 204 -1.32 -6.94 -11.36
N LEU A 205 -1.72 -7.56 -12.47
CA LEU A 205 -2.57 -8.75 -12.53
C LEU A 205 -1.89 -10.02 -11.98
N PHE A 206 -0.59 -10.20 -12.19
CA PHE A 206 0.14 -11.37 -11.70
C PHE A 206 0.36 -11.32 -10.19
N PHE A 207 0.59 -10.12 -9.65
CA PHE A 207 0.76 -9.92 -8.20
C PHE A 207 -0.54 -10.17 -7.43
N SER A 208 -1.69 -9.85 -8.03
CA SER A 208 -2.99 -10.16 -7.42
C SER A 208 -3.23 -11.67 -7.33
N GLN A 209 -2.86 -12.45 -8.35
CA GLN A 209 -3.05 -13.90 -8.35
C GLN A 209 -2.16 -14.63 -7.32
N ILE A 210 -0.93 -14.15 -7.08
CA ILE A 210 -0.03 -14.74 -6.09
C ILE A 210 -0.53 -14.48 -4.67
N LYS A 211 -1.05 -13.29 -4.38
CA LYS A 211 -1.63 -12.94 -3.07
C LYS A 211 -2.76 -13.89 -2.66
N PHE A 212 -3.58 -14.32 -3.62
CA PHE A 212 -4.69 -15.25 -3.35
C PHE A 212 -4.23 -16.72 -3.18
N LYS A 213 -3.05 -17.09 -3.68
CA LYS A 213 -2.51 -18.45 -3.57
C LYS A 213 -1.75 -18.73 -2.26
N LEU A 214 -1.38 -17.71 -1.50
CA LEU A 214 -0.72 -17.87 -0.20
C LEU A 214 -1.74 -18.34 0.85
N PRO A 215 -1.56 -19.55 1.46
CA PRO A 215 -2.61 -20.20 2.27
C PRO A 215 -3.00 -19.41 3.53
N LEU A 216 -2.11 -18.58 4.08
CA LEU A 216 -2.37 -17.76 5.27
C LEU A 216 -2.88 -16.35 4.90
N VAL A 217 -2.35 -15.78 3.83
CA VAL A 217 -2.64 -14.39 3.41
C VAL A 217 -3.87 -14.34 2.49
N GLY A 218 -4.06 -15.37 1.65
CA GLY A 218 -5.18 -15.44 0.72
C GLY A 218 -6.55 -15.44 1.40
N ASN A 219 -6.70 -16.19 2.50
CA ASN A 219 -7.94 -16.22 3.27
C ASN A 219 -8.27 -14.88 3.95
N LEU A 220 -7.24 -14.15 4.41
CA LEU A 220 -7.41 -12.82 5.01
C LEU A 220 -7.83 -11.81 3.95
N ILE A 221 -7.14 -11.80 2.80
CA ILE A 221 -7.45 -10.89 1.68
C ILE A 221 -8.83 -11.19 1.12
N PHE A 222 -9.21 -12.47 0.99
CA PHE A 222 -10.52 -12.88 0.52
C PHE A 222 -11.65 -12.41 1.46
N LYS A 223 -11.49 -12.64 2.78
CA LYS A 223 -12.45 -12.16 3.78
C LYS A 223 -12.56 -10.64 3.78
N GLN A 224 -11.45 -9.93 3.64
CA GLN A 224 -11.42 -8.48 3.55
C GLN A 224 -12.12 -7.98 2.28
N SER A 225 -11.87 -8.63 1.13
CA SER A 225 -12.53 -8.28 -0.14
C SER A 225 -14.03 -8.54 -0.09
N LEU A 226 -14.47 -9.65 0.54
CA LEU A 226 -15.88 -9.93 0.77
C LEU A 226 -16.53 -8.87 1.68
N ASN A 227 -15.88 -8.50 2.78
CA ASN A 227 -16.40 -7.47 3.69
C ASN A 227 -16.53 -6.12 2.98
N ASN A 228 -15.53 -5.74 2.19
CA ASN A 228 -15.58 -4.52 1.37
C ASN A 228 -16.71 -4.58 0.33
N LEU A 229 -16.94 -5.74 -0.29
CA LEU A 229 -18.00 -5.93 -1.28
C LEU A 229 -19.38 -5.85 -0.61
N VAL A 230 -19.59 -6.54 0.52
CA VAL A 230 -20.83 -6.46 1.29
C VAL A 230 -21.12 -5.02 1.73
N TRP A 231 -20.11 -4.33 2.24
CA TRP A 231 -20.25 -2.94 2.66
C TRP A 231 -20.53 -1.99 1.48
N ALA A 232 -19.86 -2.22 0.32
CA ALA A 232 -20.13 -1.45 -0.90
C ALA A 232 -21.56 -1.70 -1.41
N LEU A 233 -22.03 -2.96 -1.39
CA LEU A 233 -23.41 -3.31 -1.76
C LEU A 233 -24.43 -2.68 -0.82
N GLU A 234 -24.23 -2.75 0.51
CA GLU A 234 -25.07 -2.09 1.50
C GLU A 234 -25.15 -0.58 1.22
N THR A 235 -24.00 0.03 0.92
CA THR A 235 -23.92 1.45 0.60
C THR A 235 -24.67 1.78 -0.71
N MET A 236 -24.59 0.92 -1.73
CA MET A 236 -25.29 1.10 -3.01
C MET A 236 -26.80 0.86 -2.87
N LEU A 237 -27.23 -0.20 -2.21
CA LEU A 237 -28.64 -0.50 -1.98
C LEU A 237 -29.31 0.57 -1.10
N GLY A 238 -28.62 1.05 -0.08
CA GLY A 238 -29.10 2.17 0.75
C GLY A 238 -29.24 3.49 -0.01
N SER A 239 -28.71 3.57 -1.26
CA SER A 239 -28.87 4.75 -2.12
C SER A 239 -30.00 4.68 -3.11
N GLY A 240 -30.75 3.58 -3.15
CA GLY A 240 -31.82 3.40 -4.15
C GLY A 240 -31.30 3.32 -5.59
N VAL A 241 -30.09 2.82 -5.79
CA VAL A 241 -29.59 2.45 -7.12
C VAL A 241 -30.00 1.01 -7.35
N ASP A 242 -30.99 0.80 -8.22
CA ASP A 242 -31.40 -0.52 -8.74
C ASP A 242 -30.32 -1.14 -9.62
#